data_1b09ab13c6c061251db8f35d6afab86f
#
_entry.id   1b09ab13c6c061251db8f35d6afab86f
#
_cell.length_a   1.000
_cell.length_b   1.000
_cell.length_c   1.000
_cell.angle_alpha   90.00
_cell.angle_beta   90.00
_cell.angle_gamma   90.00
#
_symmetry.space_group_name_H-M   'P 1'
#
loop_
_entity.id
_entity.type
_entity.pdbx_description
1 polymer ?
#
loop_
_entity_poly.entity_id
_entity_poly.type
_entity_poly.pdbx_seq_one_letter_code
_entity_poly.pdbx_strand_id
1 'polypeptide(L)'
;MKQNSKGRWDLSSYELIPVSENIQPDMKTQNRIDELMDTVDTNYLADFGYTRSEVLAQNDIGFNSLEELYSKHEESNLGQIIADSFAYAADSVDVAVVPSGTIRDTYTKGDITVEDVYNSFSLGIGKDGIAGYPLISTYLTGKELKLAAEVDASVSDFMTTARLYCSGLNFTYNPNRMILNKVTDCYLTKDDQRIEIQDDQLYHVVTDLYTGQMLGSVNKMSYGLLSLEPKDKDGNPIENLEDHIIKEDGKELKAWDAIARYMCSFDDTDDDGISNVSKYYASTHEHKVVDDSKNIIDLIKKPNKFSAMIVAIVLVIILLIVLLILLICKIVHKIKNKNR
;
A
#
# COMPACT_ATOMS: atom_id res chain seq x y z
N MET A 1 -33.53 10.00 20.83
CA MET A 1 -34.04 11.13 20.06
C MET A 1 -35.42 11.51 20.59
N LYS A 2 -35.68 12.81 20.80
CA LYS A 2 -37.02 13.34 21.17
C LYS A 2 -37.41 14.45 20.19
N GLN A 3 -38.70 14.50 19.84
CA GLN A 3 -39.21 15.56 18.99
C GLN A 3 -39.48 16.81 19.84
N ASN A 4 -38.95 17.94 19.41
CA ASN A 4 -39.15 19.24 20.10
C ASN A 4 -40.49 19.88 19.68
N SER A 5 -40.84 20.98 20.31
CA SER A 5 -42.07 21.73 20.07
C SER A 5 -42.23 22.28 18.64
N LYS A 6 -41.16 22.26 17.83
CA LYS A 6 -41.14 22.69 16.43
C LYS A 6 -41.17 21.49 15.46
N GLY A 7 -41.41 20.28 15.93
CA GLY A 7 -41.41 19.08 15.14
C GLY A 7 -40.05 18.57 14.69
N ARG A 8 -38.94 19.13 15.20
CA ARG A 8 -37.59 18.68 14.88
C ARG A 8 -37.11 17.63 15.87
N TRP A 9 -36.29 16.70 15.42
CA TRP A 9 -35.69 15.67 16.27
C TRP A 9 -34.44 16.23 16.93
N ASP A 10 -34.39 16.19 18.27
CA ASP A 10 -33.23 16.56 19.07
C ASP A 10 -32.61 15.27 19.66
N LEU A 11 -31.28 15.27 19.79
CA LEU A 11 -30.57 14.18 20.47
C LEU A 11 -30.88 14.26 21.97
N SER A 12 -31.57 13.25 22.50
CA SER A 12 -31.95 13.23 23.94
C SER A 12 -30.91 12.50 24.80
N SER A 13 -30.26 11.51 24.26
CA SER A 13 -29.19 10.76 24.89
C SER A 13 -28.34 10.08 23.85
N TYR A 14 -27.05 9.92 24.11
CA TYR A 14 -26.10 9.12 23.35
C TYR A 14 -25.18 8.42 24.33
N GLU A 15 -25.04 7.13 24.17
CA GLU A 15 -24.19 6.29 25.00
C GLU A 15 -23.46 5.30 24.10
N LEU A 16 -22.15 5.15 24.32
CA LEU A 16 -21.35 4.08 23.75
C LEU A 16 -21.33 2.94 24.76
N ILE A 17 -21.86 1.81 24.37
CA ILE A 17 -21.85 0.59 25.20
C ILE A 17 -20.65 -0.23 24.74
N PRO A 18 -19.58 -0.36 25.57
CA PRO A 18 -18.44 -1.18 25.21
C PRO A 18 -18.88 -2.65 25.17
N VAL A 19 -18.60 -3.31 24.05
CA VAL A 19 -18.79 -4.76 23.94
C VAL A 19 -17.69 -5.44 24.75
N SER A 20 -18.08 -6.22 25.75
CA SER A 20 -17.17 -6.95 26.63
C SER A 20 -17.68 -8.36 26.86
N GLU A 21 -16.85 -9.22 27.43
CA GLU A 21 -17.19 -10.61 27.78
C GLU A 21 -18.42 -10.75 28.73
N ASN A 22 -18.80 -9.65 29.39
CA ASN A 22 -20.01 -9.63 30.25
C ASN A 22 -21.32 -9.53 29.45
N ILE A 23 -21.25 -9.20 28.17
CA ILE A 23 -22.42 -9.13 27.29
C ILE A 23 -22.64 -10.52 26.69
N GLN A 24 -23.72 -11.16 27.11
CA GLN A 24 -24.07 -12.47 26.57
C GLN A 24 -24.54 -12.35 25.12
N PRO A 25 -24.04 -13.19 24.19
CA PRO A 25 -24.48 -13.18 22.80
C PRO A 25 -25.96 -13.62 22.71
N ASP A 26 -26.63 -13.10 21.67
CA ASP A 26 -27.93 -13.68 21.28
C ASP A 26 -27.70 -15.09 20.71
N MET A 27 -28.21 -16.11 21.40
CA MET A 27 -27.93 -17.50 21.06
C MET A 27 -28.41 -17.91 19.65
N LYS A 28 -29.47 -17.30 19.14
CA LYS A 28 -29.93 -17.56 17.77
C LYS A 28 -28.96 -17.03 16.73
N THR A 29 -28.45 -15.86 16.97
CA THR A 29 -27.42 -15.22 16.11
C THR A 29 -26.12 -16.01 16.21
N GLN A 30 -25.70 -16.40 17.42
CA GLN A 30 -24.48 -17.16 17.62
C GLN A 30 -24.53 -18.51 16.89
N ASN A 31 -25.59 -19.29 17.05
CA ASN A 31 -25.74 -20.56 16.32
C ASN A 31 -25.68 -20.39 14.82
N ARG A 32 -26.22 -19.28 14.30
CA ARG A 32 -26.14 -19.01 12.85
C ARG A 32 -24.73 -18.65 12.40
N ILE A 33 -23.98 -17.92 13.24
CA ILE A 33 -22.55 -17.63 12.98
C ILE A 33 -21.77 -18.95 12.96
N ASP A 34 -21.97 -19.82 13.95
CA ASP A 34 -21.27 -21.10 14.05
C ASP A 34 -21.52 -21.98 12.81
N GLU A 35 -22.77 -22.08 12.33
CA GLU A 35 -23.12 -22.79 11.08
C GLU A 35 -22.40 -22.21 9.85
N LEU A 36 -22.29 -20.88 9.77
CA LEU A 36 -21.60 -20.23 8.66
C LEU A 36 -20.09 -20.45 8.73
N MET A 37 -19.52 -20.41 9.93
CA MET A 37 -18.09 -20.66 10.14
C MET A 37 -17.73 -22.11 9.82
N ASP A 38 -18.56 -23.10 10.21
CA ASP A 38 -18.39 -24.50 9.81
C ASP A 38 -18.44 -24.67 8.28
N THR A 39 -19.28 -23.87 7.61
CA THR A 39 -19.35 -23.86 6.15
C THR A 39 -18.06 -23.30 5.52
N VAL A 40 -17.46 -22.26 6.12
CA VAL A 40 -16.16 -21.70 5.67
C VAL A 40 -15.05 -22.71 5.87
N ASP A 41 -14.97 -23.35 7.04
CA ASP A 41 -13.96 -24.37 7.32
C ASP A 41 -14.03 -25.54 6.32
N THR A 42 -15.24 -26.05 6.05
CA THR A 42 -15.41 -27.26 5.23
C THR A 42 -15.39 -27.00 3.72
N ASN A 43 -15.90 -25.86 3.25
CA ASN A 43 -16.08 -25.60 1.82
C ASN A 43 -15.09 -24.58 1.25
N TYR A 44 -14.28 -23.94 2.08
CA TYR A 44 -13.30 -22.97 1.65
C TYR A 44 -11.90 -23.28 2.20
N LEU A 45 -11.69 -23.22 3.52
CA LEU A 45 -10.36 -23.39 4.11
C LEU A 45 -9.79 -24.80 3.93
N ALA A 46 -10.64 -25.83 3.93
CA ALA A 46 -10.21 -27.21 3.67
C ALA A 46 -9.56 -27.39 2.30
N ASP A 47 -9.95 -26.61 1.27
CA ASP A 47 -9.34 -26.64 -0.05
C ASP A 47 -7.90 -26.11 -0.07
N PHE A 48 -7.53 -25.33 0.94
CA PHE A 48 -6.16 -24.81 1.19
C PHE A 48 -5.42 -25.64 2.25
N GLY A 49 -6.09 -26.62 2.87
CA GLY A 49 -5.50 -27.49 3.89
C GLY A 49 -5.52 -26.91 5.31
N TYR A 50 -6.33 -25.88 5.57
CA TYR A 50 -6.41 -25.19 6.85
C TYR A 50 -7.76 -25.38 7.54
N THR A 51 -7.76 -25.08 8.85
CA THR A 51 -8.95 -24.80 9.64
C THR A 51 -8.85 -23.39 10.22
N ARG A 52 -9.97 -22.73 10.46
CA ARG A 52 -10.04 -21.34 10.93
C ARG A 52 -9.22 -21.08 12.20
N SER A 53 -9.31 -21.96 13.18
CA SER A 53 -8.67 -21.83 14.48
C SER A 53 -7.26 -22.40 14.55
N GLU A 54 -6.71 -22.85 13.44
CA GLU A 54 -5.33 -23.34 13.37
C GLU A 54 -4.37 -22.20 13.66
N VAL A 55 -3.45 -22.41 14.61
CA VAL A 55 -2.41 -21.44 14.97
C VAL A 55 -1.25 -21.59 14.01
N LEU A 56 -0.93 -20.52 13.29
CA LEU A 56 0.15 -20.46 12.29
C LEU A 56 1.47 -20.00 12.88
N ALA A 57 1.42 -19.06 13.83
CA ALA A 57 2.58 -18.54 14.51
C ALA A 57 2.20 -17.92 15.86
N GLN A 58 3.17 -17.84 16.76
CA GLN A 58 3.09 -17.07 17.99
C GLN A 58 3.76 -15.72 17.83
N ASN A 59 3.15 -14.67 18.35
CA ASN A 59 3.56 -13.30 18.16
C ASN A 59 3.79 -12.56 19.49
N ASP A 60 5.04 -12.23 19.77
CA ASP A 60 5.44 -11.40 20.91
C ASP A 60 5.60 -9.91 20.56
N ILE A 61 5.41 -9.55 19.28
CA ILE A 61 5.68 -8.24 18.73
C ILE A 61 4.38 -7.41 18.70
N GLY A 62 4.47 -6.11 18.98
CA GLY A 62 3.40 -5.17 18.66
C GLY A 62 3.46 -4.78 17.20
N PHE A 63 2.51 -5.24 16.38
CA PHE A 63 2.36 -4.74 15.02
C PHE A 63 1.65 -3.39 15.00
N ASN A 64 1.96 -2.58 13.98
CA ASN A 64 1.28 -1.31 13.76
C ASN A 64 -0.23 -1.52 13.56
N SER A 65 -1.04 -0.62 14.12
CA SER A 65 -2.46 -0.60 13.87
C SER A 65 -2.79 -0.07 12.48
N LEU A 66 -4.01 -0.33 11.98
CA LEU A 66 -4.50 0.27 10.74
C LEU A 66 -4.53 1.81 10.82
N GLU A 67 -4.84 2.38 11.99
CA GLU A 67 -4.79 3.83 12.19
C GLU A 67 -3.37 4.37 11.96
N GLU A 68 -2.34 3.68 12.45
CA GLU A 68 -0.95 4.06 12.21
C GLU A 68 -0.57 3.96 10.73
N LEU A 69 -1.00 2.92 10.02
CA LEU A 69 -0.78 2.77 8.57
C LEU A 69 -1.34 3.97 7.78
N TYR A 70 -2.49 4.49 8.21
CA TYR A 70 -3.14 5.62 7.54
C TYR A 70 -2.71 7.00 8.04
N SER A 71 -2.22 7.12 9.28
CA SER A 71 -1.81 8.39 9.86
C SER A 71 -0.32 8.68 9.68
N LYS A 72 0.54 7.66 9.72
CA LYS A 72 2.00 7.78 9.63
C LYS A 72 2.49 7.38 8.24
N HIS A 73 3.31 8.22 7.61
CA HIS A 73 3.92 7.92 6.31
C HIS A 73 5.38 7.51 6.52
N GLU A 74 5.57 6.37 7.13
CA GLU A 74 6.87 5.80 7.50
C GLU A 74 6.88 4.29 7.29
N GLU A 75 7.98 3.63 7.59
CA GLU A 75 8.07 2.17 7.61
C GLU A 75 7.06 1.58 8.60
N SER A 76 6.45 0.44 8.25
CA SER A 76 5.50 -0.29 9.09
C SER A 76 5.84 -1.76 9.11
N ASN A 77 5.95 -2.32 10.31
CA ASN A 77 6.20 -3.76 10.44
C ASN A 77 5.01 -4.61 9.94
N LEU A 78 3.78 -4.13 10.06
CA LEU A 78 2.61 -4.81 9.49
C LEU A 78 2.65 -4.82 7.96
N GLY A 79 2.92 -3.67 7.34
CA GLY A 79 3.09 -3.60 5.88
C GLY A 79 4.26 -4.43 5.39
N GLN A 80 5.37 -4.43 6.15
CA GLN A 80 6.58 -5.16 5.80
C GLN A 80 6.39 -6.68 5.83
N ILE A 81 5.80 -7.25 6.90
CA ILE A 81 5.61 -8.70 6.99
C ILE A 81 4.68 -9.22 5.88
N ILE A 82 3.68 -8.43 5.46
CA ILE A 82 2.80 -8.78 4.35
C ILE A 82 3.56 -8.70 3.02
N ALA A 83 4.37 -7.66 2.78
CA ALA A 83 5.18 -7.57 1.57
C ALA A 83 6.22 -8.70 1.48
N ASP A 84 6.87 -9.04 2.60
CA ASP A 84 7.84 -10.14 2.66
C ASP A 84 7.17 -11.49 2.41
N SER A 85 5.92 -11.68 2.87
CA SER A 85 5.17 -12.91 2.59
C SER A 85 4.88 -13.10 1.10
N PHE A 86 4.61 -12.02 0.36
CA PHE A 86 4.42 -12.09 -1.09
C PHE A 86 5.72 -12.44 -1.80
N ALA A 87 6.84 -11.85 -1.35
CA ALA A 87 8.16 -12.17 -1.87
C ALA A 87 8.56 -13.63 -1.57
N TYR A 88 8.24 -14.13 -0.37
CA TYR A 88 8.48 -15.51 0.04
C TYR A 88 7.71 -16.53 -0.80
N ALA A 89 6.43 -16.28 -1.04
CA ALA A 89 5.55 -17.20 -1.75
C ALA A 89 5.77 -17.22 -3.28
N ALA A 90 6.36 -16.16 -3.84
CA ALA A 90 6.60 -16.04 -5.27
C ALA A 90 8.11 -16.11 -5.56
N ASP A 91 8.57 -17.25 -6.04
CA ASP A 91 9.99 -17.52 -6.31
C ASP A 91 10.70 -16.41 -7.12
N SER A 92 11.95 -16.10 -6.73
CA SER A 92 12.88 -15.27 -7.51
C SER A 92 12.40 -13.83 -7.76
N VAL A 93 11.74 -13.22 -6.78
CA VAL A 93 11.21 -11.86 -6.83
C VAL A 93 12.31 -10.84 -6.51
N ASP A 94 12.34 -9.72 -7.25
CA ASP A 94 13.19 -8.58 -6.91
C ASP A 94 12.46 -7.61 -5.96
N VAL A 95 11.14 -7.45 -6.14
CA VAL A 95 10.31 -6.54 -5.35
C VAL A 95 8.92 -7.11 -5.14
N ALA A 96 8.43 -7.14 -3.91
CA ALA A 96 7.00 -7.31 -3.64
C ALA A 96 6.39 -5.99 -3.15
N VAL A 97 5.15 -5.69 -3.56
CA VAL A 97 4.49 -4.41 -3.27
C VAL A 97 3.11 -4.65 -2.68
N VAL A 98 2.83 -3.96 -1.58
CA VAL A 98 1.53 -3.99 -0.88
C VAL A 98 1.08 -2.58 -0.55
N PRO A 99 -0.07 -2.10 -1.04
CA PRO A 99 -0.63 -0.83 -0.63
C PRO A 99 -1.38 -0.97 0.71
N SER A 100 -1.29 0.05 1.57
CA SER A 100 -2.01 0.07 2.85
C SER A 100 -3.52 -0.17 2.72
N GLY A 101 -4.12 0.21 1.60
CA GLY A 101 -5.56 0.07 1.37
C GLY A 101 -6.05 -1.37 1.20
N THR A 102 -5.16 -2.33 0.91
CA THR A 102 -5.50 -3.76 0.83
C THR A 102 -5.35 -4.48 2.17
N ILE A 103 -4.64 -3.89 3.13
CA ILE A 103 -4.49 -4.41 4.49
C ILE A 103 -5.75 -4.07 5.29
N ARG A 104 -6.40 -5.09 5.89
CA ARG A 104 -7.73 -4.95 6.51
C ARG A 104 -7.75 -5.17 8.01
N ASP A 105 -6.72 -5.82 8.55
CA ASP A 105 -6.57 -6.07 9.98
C ASP A 105 -5.08 -6.12 10.37
N THR A 106 -4.80 -6.16 11.67
CA THR A 106 -3.46 -6.23 12.24
C THR A 106 -3.33 -7.46 13.15
N TYR A 107 -2.09 -7.85 13.46
CA TYR A 107 -1.82 -8.96 14.34
C TYR A 107 -1.59 -8.48 15.77
N THR A 108 -2.36 -9.03 16.70
CA THR A 108 -2.17 -8.80 18.14
C THR A 108 -1.11 -9.74 18.70
N LYS A 109 -0.60 -9.41 19.91
CA LYS A 109 0.26 -10.35 20.63
C LYS A 109 -0.51 -11.59 21.03
N GLY A 110 0.14 -12.73 20.97
CA GLY A 110 -0.40 -14.06 21.20
C GLY A 110 -0.42 -14.90 19.93
N ASP A 111 -1.31 -15.85 19.85
CA ASP A 111 -1.45 -16.72 18.70
C ASP A 111 -2.00 -15.96 17.48
N ILE A 112 -1.40 -16.20 16.32
CA ILE A 112 -1.90 -15.76 15.02
C ILE A 112 -2.54 -16.97 14.34
N THR A 113 -3.85 -16.91 14.13
CA THR A 113 -4.62 -17.99 13.51
C THR A 113 -4.80 -17.78 12.01
N VAL A 114 -5.31 -18.80 11.33
CA VAL A 114 -5.73 -18.69 9.91
C VAL A 114 -6.80 -17.63 9.74
N GLU A 115 -7.73 -17.49 10.72
CA GLU A 115 -8.76 -16.44 10.70
C GLU A 115 -8.14 -15.04 10.74
N ASP A 116 -7.13 -14.80 11.59
CA ASP A 116 -6.44 -13.51 11.69
C ASP A 116 -5.75 -13.16 10.39
N VAL A 117 -5.05 -14.12 9.79
CA VAL A 117 -4.36 -13.93 8.50
C VAL A 117 -5.36 -13.67 7.38
N TYR A 118 -6.45 -14.45 7.29
CA TYR A 118 -7.49 -14.20 6.30
C TYR A 118 -8.10 -12.81 6.47
N ASN A 119 -8.42 -12.40 7.70
CA ASN A 119 -8.99 -11.09 7.97
C ASN A 119 -8.04 -9.94 7.61
N SER A 120 -6.73 -10.14 7.78
CA SER A 120 -5.74 -9.12 7.42
C SER A 120 -5.69 -8.82 5.92
N PHE A 121 -6.05 -9.79 5.06
CA PHE A 121 -6.01 -9.64 3.59
C PHE A 121 -7.21 -10.34 2.89
N SER A 122 -8.43 -10.06 3.34
CA SER A 122 -9.66 -10.76 2.95
C SER A 122 -10.33 -10.27 1.67
N LEU A 123 -9.76 -9.28 0.96
CA LEU A 123 -10.44 -8.63 -0.15
C LEU A 123 -10.38 -9.44 -1.45
N GLY A 124 -11.44 -9.28 -2.24
CA GLY A 124 -11.51 -9.65 -3.63
C GLY A 124 -11.91 -11.08 -3.92
N ILE A 125 -11.91 -11.38 -5.21
CA ILE A 125 -12.22 -12.70 -5.80
C ILE A 125 -11.26 -12.89 -6.94
N GLY A 126 -10.71 -14.10 -7.10
CA GLY A 126 -9.85 -14.47 -8.21
C GLY A 126 -10.62 -14.75 -9.50
N LYS A 127 -9.90 -15.01 -10.59
CA LYS A 127 -10.46 -15.48 -11.86
C LYS A 127 -11.14 -16.86 -11.72
N ASP A 128 -10.71 -17.64 -10.73
CA ASP A 128 -11.30 -18.92 -10.33
C ASP A 128 -12.66 -18.79 -9.64
N GLY A 129 -13.10 -17.57 -9.30
CA GLY A 129 -14.33 -17.30 -8.57
C GLY A 129 -14.23 -17.53 -7.06
N ILE A 130 -13.03 -17.84 -6.53
CA ILE A 130 -12.77 -18.11 -5.13
C ILE A 130 -12.35 -16.81 -4.41
N ALA A 131 -12.84 -16.60 -3.18
CA ALA A 131 -12.53 -15.41 -2.38
C ALA A 131 -11.02 -15.27 -2.12
N GLY A 132 -10.58 -13.99 -1.95
CA GLY A 132 -9.20 -13.60 -1.82
C GLY A 132 -8.56 -13.20 -3.16
N TYR A 133 -7.92 -12.01 -3.20
CA TYR A 133 -7.13 -11.62 -4.36
C TYR A 133 -5.97 -12.58 -4.58
N PRO A 134 -5.76 -13.08 -5.81
CA PRO A 134 -4.56 -13.83 -6.15
C PRO A 134 -3.35 -12.90 -6.28
N LEU A 135 -2.16 -13.44 -6.08
CA LEU A 135 -0.90 -12.81 -6.44
C LEU A 135 -0.68 -12.86 -7.95
N ILE A 136 -0.07 -11.81 -8.49
CA ILE A 136 0.35 -11.72 -9.90
C ILE A 136 1.85 -11.50 -10.00
N SER A 137 2.43 -12.03 -11.06
CA SER A 137 3.84 -11.87 -11.43
C SER A 137 3.95 -10.92 -12.62
N THR A 138 4.64 -9.80 -12.44
CA THR A 138 4.83 -8.77 -13.47
C THR A 138 6.26 -8.26 -13.46
N TYR A 139 6.60 -7.41 -14.43
CA TYR A 139 7.88 -6.74 -14.49
C TYR A 139 7.69 -5.23 -14.61
N LEU A 140 8.54 -4.47 -13.92
CA LEU A 140 8.67 -3.02 -14.06
C LEU A 140 10.10 -2.68 -14.40
N THR A 141 10.30 -1.62 -15.17
CA THR A 141 11.64 -1.04 -15.37
C THR A 141 12.12 -0.35 -14.09
N GLY A 142 13.43 -0.22 -13.91
CA GLY A 142 13.98 0.48 -12.75
C GLY A 142 13.49 1.93 -12.64
N LYS A 143 13.23 2.58 -13.78
CA LYS A 143 12.62 3.90 -13.82
C LYS A 143 11.19 3.89 -13.27
N GLU A 144 10.41 2.84 -13.54
CA GLU A 144 9.06 2.67 -13.01
C GLU A 144 9.07 2.32 -11.52
N LEU A 145 10.05 1.55 -11.02
CA LEU A 145 10.25 1.32 -9.59
C LEU A 145 10.54 2.62 -8.83
N LYS A 146 11.46 3.45 -9.35
CA LYS A 146 11.74 4.78 -8.77
C LYS A 146 10.50 5.68 -8.82
N LEU A 147 9.69 5.57 -9.87
CA LEU A 147 8.42 6.30 -9.98
C LEU A 147 7.38 5.78 -8.98
N ALA A 148 7.31 4.48 -8.70
CA ALA A 148 6.43 3.93 -7.68
C ALA A 148 6.77 4.49 -6.28
N ALA A 149 8.05 4.54 -5.93
CA ALA A 149 8.52 5.20 -4.70
C ALA A 149 8.14 6.69 -4.66
N GLU A 150 8.24 7.39 -5.80
CA GLU A 150 7.87 8.80 -5.89
C GLU A 150 6.35 9.01 -5.79
N VAL A 151 5.54 8.09 -6.32
CA VAL A 151 4.07 8.08 -6.15
C VAL A 151 3.72 7.88 -4.67
N ASP A 152 4.35 6.94 -3.99
CA ASP A 152 4.19 6.77 -2.55
C ASP A 152 4.53 8.07 -1.80
N ALA A 153 5.70 8.65 -2.05
CA ALA A 153 6.18 9.83 -1.35
C ALA A 153 5.34 11.08 -1.61
N SER A 154 4.69 11.20 -2.79
CA SER A 154 4.04 12.43 -3.24
C SER A 154 2.52 12.37 -3.27
N VAL A 155 1.92 11.20 -3.54
CA VAL A 155 0.47 11.06 -3.73
C VAL A 155 -0.21 10.53 -2.48
N SER A 156 0.46 9.71 -1.67
CA SER A 156 -0.12 9.07 -0.50
C SER A 156 -0.52 10.06 0.61
N ASP A 157 -0.03 11.29 0.61
CA ASP A 157 -0.51 12.34 1.50
C ASP A 157 -1.96 12.75 1.21
N PHE A 158 -2.40 12.59 -0.06
CA PHE A 158 -3.78 12.87 -0.50
C PHE A 158 -4.65 11.62 -0.51
N MET A 159 -4.05 10.44 -0.64
CA MET A 159 -4.70 9.14 -0.68
C MET A 159 -3.91 8.16 0.18
N THR A 160 -4.17 8.15 1.49
CA THR A 160 -3.42 7.32 2.45
C THR A 160 -3.48 5.83 2.15
N THR A 161 -4.55 5.37 1.50
CA THR A 161 -4.71 3.98 1.02
C THR A 161 -3.73 3.58 -0.09
N ALA A 162 -3.05 4.55 -0.71
CA ALA A 162 -2.04 4.31 -1.74
C ALA A 162 -0.61 4.28 -1.18
N ARG A 163 -0.41 4.30 0.13
CA ARG A 163 0.90 4.11 0.74
C ARG A 163 1.40 2.71 0.46
N LEU A 164 2.63 2.60 -0.02
CA LEU A 164 3.22 1.33 -0.42
C LEU A 164 4.16 0.81 0.66
N TYR A 165 4.10 -0.48 0.91
CA TYR A 165 5.09 -1.25 1.65
C TYR A 165 5.72 -2.23 0.68
N CYS A 166 7.05 -2.32 0.72
CA CYS A 166 7.80 -3.09 -0.27
C CYS A 166 8.78 -4.05 0.40
N SER A 167 8.85 -5.27 -0.09
CA SER A 167 9.99 -6.14 0.12
C SER A 167 10.98 -5.92 -1.02
N GLY A 168 12.26 -5.86 -0.72
CA GLY A 168 13.33 -5.69 -1.71
C GLY A 168 13.58 -4.24 -2.16
N LEU A 169 12.58 -3.38 -2.23
CA LEU A 169 12.72 -1.97 -2.62
C LEU A 169 12.80 -1.06 -1.39
N ASN A 170 13.84 -0.23 -1.33
CA ASN A 170 14.06 0.73 -0.24
C ASN A 170 14.21 2.14 -0.79
N PHE A 171 13.70 3.12 -0.06
CA PHE A 171 13.84 4.51 -0.47
C PHE A 171 13.83 5.50 0.69
N THR A 172 14.54 6.61 0.48
CA THR A 172 14.50 7.79 1.35
C THR A 172 13.75 8.90 0.65
N TYR A 173 12.84 9.56 1.36
CA TYR A 173 12.14 10.71 0.82
C TYR A 173 12.12 11.88 1.80
N ASN A 174 12.00 13.10 1.26
CA ASN A 174 11.84 14.30 2.07
C ASN A 174 10.46 14.94 1.78
N PRO A 175 9.54 14.97 2.76
CA PRO A 175 8.18 15.48 2.58
C PRO A 175 8.14 16.97 2.22
N ASN A 176 9.20 17.74 2.57
CA ASN A 176 9.27 19.18 2.31
C ASN A 176 9.71 19.52 0.88
N ARG A 177 10.10 18.52 0.07
CA ARG A 177 10.48 18.72 -1.34
C ARG A 177 9.26 18.89 -2.23
N MET A 178 9.51 19.35 -3.45
CA MET A 178 8.48 19.51 -4.48
C MET A 178 7.80 18.17 -4.78
N ILE A 179 6.49 18.19 -4.95
CA ILE A 179 5.69 17.02 -5.37
C ILE A 179 6.30 16.37 -6.62
N LEU A 180 6.30 15.04 -6.67
CA LEU A 180 6.95 14.21 -7.69
C LEU A 180 8.48 14.43 -7.80
N ASN A 181 9.10 14.96 -6.74
CA ASN A 181 10.55 15.03 -6.55
C ASN A 181 10.93 14.92 -5.06
N LYS A 182 10.16 14.14 -4.29
CA LYS A 182 10.38 13.94 -2.87
C LYS A 182 11.42 12.86 -2.58
N VAL A 183 11.52 11.83 -3.42
CA VAL A 183 12.48 10.73 -3.25
C VAL A 183 13.90 11.23 -3.49
N THR A 184 14.78 11.01 -2.53
CA THR A 184 16.18 11.45 -2.57
C THR A 184 17.15 10.30 -2.80
N ASP A 185 16.76 9.07 -2.44
CA ASP A 185 17.49 7.83 -2.66
C ASP A 185 16.51 6.68 -2.90
N CYS A 186 16.88 5.70 -3.75
CA CYS A 186 16.04 4.55 -4.07
C CYS A 186 16.93 3.42 -4.59
N TYR A 187 16.88 2.27 -3.93
CA TYR A 187 17.74 1.12 -4.22
C TYR A 187 17.05 -0.19 -3.88
N LEU A 188 17.58 -1.30 -4.36
CA LEU A 188 17.15 -2.63 -3.96
C LEU A 188 18.08 -3.20 -2.88
N THR A 189 17.52 -4.06 -2.02
CA THR A 189 18.30 -4.93 -1.15
C THR A 189 18.06 -6.38 -1.57
N LYS A 190 19.14 -7.12 -1.80
CA LYS A 190 19.14 -8.55 -2.08
C LYS A 190 20.31 -9.20 -1.37
N ASP A 191 20.07 -10.26 -0.63
CA ASP A 191 21.08 -10.95 0.19
C ASP A 191 21.88 -9.97 1.09
N ASP A 192 21.16 -9.07 1.77
CA ASP A 192 21.68 -7.98 2.60
C ASP A 192 22.63 -7.01 1.87
N GLN A 193 22.63 -7.01 0.56
CA GLN A 193 23.46 -6.12 -0.25
C GLN A 193 22.60 -5.06 -0.95
N ARG A 194 23.07 -3.81 -0.88
CA ARG A 194 22.51 -2.71 -1.64
C ARG A 194 22.84 -2.85 -3.13
N ILE A 195 21.80 -2.79 -3.97
CA ILE A 195 21.91 -2.85 -5.43
C ILE A 195 21.30 -1.56 -6.02
N GLU A 196 22.10 -0.85 -6.81
CA GLU A 196 21.63 0.36 -7.50
C GLU A 196 20.68 0.01 -8.66
N ILE A 197 19.52 0.64 -8.66
CA ILE A 197 18.49 0.40 -9.69
C ILE A 197 18.91 1.02 -11.01
N GLN A 198 18.97 0.20 -12.07
CA GLN A 198 19.25 0.63 -13.42
C GLN A 198 17.94 0.97 -14.16
N ASP A 199 17.82 2.16 -14.70
CA ASP A 199 16.56 2.72 -15.23
C ASP A 199 15.88 1.82 -16.28
N ASP A 200 16.65 1.24 -17.18
CA ASP A 200 16.14 0.46 -18.33
C ASP A 200 16.10 -1.06 -18.07
N GLN A 201 16.58 -1.52 -16.90
CA GLN A 201 16.52 -2.94 -16.53
C GLN A 201 15.12 -3.31 -16.07
N LEU A 202 14.66 -4.51 -16.43
CA LEU A 202 13.45 -5.10 -15.91
C LEU A 202 13.71 -5.77 -14.57
N TYR A 203 12.78 -5.57 -13.64
CA TYR A 203 12.78 -6.17 -12.31
C TYR A 203 11.48 -6.94 -12.10
N HIS A 204 11.59 -8.14 -11.56
CA HIS A 204 10.45 -8.98 -11.26
C HIS A 204 9.68 -8.43 -10.05
N VAL A 205 8.41 -8.11 -10.25
CA VAL A 205 7.53 -7.49 -9.23
C VAL A 205 6.34 -8.38 -8.99
N VAL A 206 6.07 -8.65 -7.72
CA VAL A 206 4.88 -9.37 -7.26
C VAL A 206 3.98 -8.47 -6.42
N THR A 207 2.69 -8.56 -6.65
CA THR A 207 1.66 -7.85 -5.89
C THR A 207 0.33 -8.61 -6.03
N ASP A 208 -0.71 -8.18 -5.32
CA ASP A 208 -2.06 -8.71 -5.55
C ASP A 208 -2.67 -8.17 -6.86
N LEU A 209 -3.65 -8.90 -7.40
CA LEU A 209 -4.30 -8.57 -8.68
C LEU A 209 -4.91 -7.16 -8.69
N TYR A 210 -5.54 -6.75 -7.61
CA TYR A 210 -6.16 -5.41 -7.52
C TYR A 210 -5.09 -4.31 -7.60
N THR A 211 -4.01 -4.44 -6.88
CA THR A 211 -2.89 -3.50 -6.91
C THR A 211 -2.30 -3.38 -8.31
N GLY A 212 -2.09 -4.52 -8.99
CA GLY A 212 -1.64 -4.51 -10.38
C GLY A 212 -2.58 -3.75 -11.33
N GLN A 213 -3.90 -3.96 -11.19
CA GLN A 213 -4.91 -3.24 -11.96
C GLN A 213 -4.92 -1.73 -11.64
N MET A 214 -4.69 -1.35 -10.39
CA MET A 214 -4.58 0.04 -9.97
C MET A 214 -3.34 0.72 -10.53
N LEU A 215 -2.20 0.04 -10.62
CA LEU A 215 -0.98 0.57 -11.28
C LEU A 215 -1.26 0.98 -12.72
N GLY A 216 -1.95 0.14 -13.49
CA GLY A 216 -2.38 0.46 -14.85
C GLY A 216 -3.34 1.67 -14.91
N SER A 217 -4.11 1.92 -13.85
CA SER A 217 -5.03 3.06 -13.77
C SER A 217 -4.32 4.38 -13.46
N VAL A 218 -3.17 4.37 -12.79
CA VAL A 218 -2.37 5.57 -12.46
C VAL A 218 -1.99 6.35 -13.73
N ASN A 219 -1.61 5.65 -14.80
CA ASN A 219 -1.31 6.28 -16.09
C ASN A 219 -2.51 7.06 -16.62
N LYS A 220 -3.71 6.47 -16.61
CA LYS A 220 -4.93 7.13 -17.11
C LYS A 220 -5.33 8.32 -16.23
N MET A 221 -5.29 8.16 -14.91
CA MET A 221 -5.66 9.21 -13.95
C MET A 221 -4.70 10.40 -13.97
N SER A 222 -3.42 10.17 -14.30
CA SER A 222 -2.39 11.20 -14.41
C SER A 222 -2.28 11.81 -15.82
N TYR A 223 -3.19 11.48 -16.74
CA TYR A 223 -3.13 11.89 -18.15
C TYR A 223 -1.79 11.55 -18.82
N GLY A 224 -1.21 10.39 -18.49
CA GLY A 224 0.06 9.93 -19.01
C GLY A 224 1.30 10.55 -18.35
N LEU A 225 1.13 11.37 -17.31
CA LEU A 225 2.24 12.00 -16.60
C LEU A 225 3.02 10.96 -15.76
N LEU A 226 2.30 10.03 -15.15
CA LEU A 226 2.84 8.93 -14.36
C LEU A 226 2.52 7.63 -15.08
N SER A 227 3.52 7.02 -15.70
CA SER A 227 3.37 5.74 -16.41
C SER A 227 4.02 4.64 -15.58
N LEU A 228 3.16 3.84 -14.93
CA LEU A 228 3.51 2.59 -14.27
C LEU A 228 2.79 1.50 -15.08
N GLU A 229 3.50 0.88 -16.00
CA GLU A 229 2.92 -0.07 -16.94
C GLU A 229 3.47 -1.48 -16.68
N PRO A 230 2.67 -2.38 -16.06
CA PRO A 230 3.08 -3.76 -15.84
C PRO A 230 3.46 -4.44 -17.18
N LYS A 231 4.58 -5.15 -17.17
CA LYS A 231 5.16 -5.82 -18.33
C LYS A 231 5.32 -7.31 -18.07
N ASP A 232 5.39 -8.08 -19.15
CA ASP A 232 5.84 -9.45 -19.11
C ASP A 232 7.39 -9.54 -18.97
N LYS A 233 7.91 -10.73 -18.84
CA LYS A 233 9.37 -10.98 -18.72
C LYS A 233 10.20 -10.51 -19.92
N ASP A 234 9.56 -10.33 -21.07
CA ASP A 234 10.19 -9.89 -22.32
C ASP A 234 10.09 -8.36 -22.51
N GLY A 235 9.45 -7.66 -21.55
CA GLY A 235 9.30 -6.22 -21.53
C GLY A 235 8.09 -5.69 -22.29
N ASN A 236 7.19 -6.56 -22.75
CA ASN A 236 5.98 -6.14 -23.43
C ASN A 236 4.90 -5.74 -22.40
N PRO A 237 4.13 -4.68 -22.65
CA PRO A 237 2.99 -4.32 -21.82
C PRO A 237 1.99 -5.48 -21.66
N ILE A 238 1.51 -5.68 -20.44
CA ILE A 238 0.48 -6.69 -20.14
C ILE A 238 -0.90 -6.08 -20.41
N GLU A 239 -1.64 -6.66 -21.34
CA GLU A 239 -3.03 -6.26 -21.63
C GLU A 239 -4.03 -6.78 -20.59
N ASN A 240 -3.84 -8.02 -20.13
CA ASN A 240 -4.70 -8.67 -19.15
C ASN A 240 -3.88 -9.27 -17.99
N LEU A 241 -3.94 -8.62 -16.84
CA LEU A 241 -3.20 -9.03 -15.64
C LEU A 241 -3.65 -10.40 -15.08
N GLU A 242 -4.90 -10.81 -15.35
CA GLU A 242 -5.39 -12.13 -14.91
C GLU A 242 -4.66 -13.31 -15.56
N ASP A 243 -3.99 -13.10 -16.70
CA ASP A 243 -3.20 -14.14 -17.35
C ASP A 243 -1.80 -14.29 -16.70
N HIS A 244 -1.45 -13.38 -15.78
CA HIS A 244 -0.22 -13.36 -15.01
C HIS A 244 -0.43 -13.72 -13.52
N ILE A 245 -1.59 -14.28 -13.18
CA ILE A 245 -1.87 -14.82 -11.85
C ILE A 245 -0.91 -15.99 -11.58
N ILE A 246 -0.25 -15.94 -10.43
CA ILE A 246 0.62 -17.02 -9.95
C ILE A 246 -0.25 -18.23 -9.60
N LYS A 247 0.13 -19.39 -10.10
CA LYS A 247 -0.58 -20.65 -9.88
C LYS A 247 0.36 -21.73 -9.38
N GLU A 248 -0.10 -22.48 -8.40
CA GLU A 248 0.53 -23.68 -7.91
C GLU A 248 -0.44 -24.85 -8.08
N ASP A 249 0.01 -25.94 -8.67
CA ASP A 249 -0.84 -27.12 -8.98
C ASP A 249 -2.15 -26.78 -9.70
N GLY A 250 -2.15 -25.70 -10.50
CA GLY A 250 -3.31 -25.20 -11.24
C GLY A 250 -4.28 -24.35 -10.44
N LYS A 251 -4.08 -24.16 -9.14
CA LYS A 251 -4.84 -23.25 -8.27
C LYS A 251 -4.17 -21.88 -8.21
N GLU A 252 -4.97 -20.81 -8.08
CA GLU A 252 -4.47 -19.46 -7.87
C GLU A 252 -3.85 -19.31 -6.47
N LEU A 253 -2.62 -18.77 -6.39
CA LEU A 253 -1.99 -18.44 -5.12
C LEU A 253 -2.67 -17.20 -4.54
N LYS A 254 -3.47 -17.38 -3.48
CA LYS A 254 -4.15 -16.28 -2.81
C LYS A 254 -3.18 -15.50 -1.91
N ALA A 255 -3.34 -14.19 -1.87
CA ALA A 255 -2.49 -13.32 -1.06
C ALA A 255 -2.53 -13.68 0.44
N TRP A 256 -3.71 -13.99 1.00
CA TRP A 256 -3.82 -14.43 2.39
C TRP A 256 -3.14 -15.79 2.63
N ASP A 257 -3.18 -16.72 1.66
CA ASP A 257 -2.49 -18.01 1.76
C ASP A 257 -0.97 -17.84 1.71
N ALA A 258 -0.46 -16.89 0.91
CA ALA A 258 0.95 -16.52 0.93
C ALA A 258 1.39 -16.02 2.32
N ILE A 259 0.55 -15.20 2.99
CA ILE A 259 0.81 -14.74 4.35
C ILE A 259 0.78 -15.92 5.33
N ALA A 260 -0.21 -16.81 5.23
CA ALA A 260 -0.32 -17.98 6.11
C ALA A 260 0.92 -18.88 6.01
N ARG A 261 1.38 -19.18 4.80
CA ARG A 261 2.61 -19.98 4.57
C ARG A 261 3.84 -19.29 5.14
N TYR A 262 3.93 -17.97 5.00
CA TYR A 262 5.05 -17.22 5.55
C TYR A 262 5.08 -17.25 7.07
N MET A 263 3.92 -17.14 7.73
CA MET A 263 3.81 -17.28 9.19
C MET A 263 4.28 -18.67 9.66
N CYS A 264 3.90 -19.74 8.95
CA CYS A 264 4.37 -21.09 9.24
C CYS A 264 5.87 -21.33 8.94
N SER A 265 6.52 -20.43 8.20
CA SER A 265 7.93 -20.61 7.81
C SER A 265 8.94 -20.11 8.83
N PHE A 266 8.49 -19.42 9.88
CA PHE A 266 9.39 -18.98 10.94
C PHE A 266 9.88 -20.14 11.79
N ASP A 267 11.03 -19.92 12.44
CA ASP A 267 11.59 -20.90 13.38
C ASP A 267 10.70 -21.04 14.62
N ASP A 268 10.54 -22.28 15.10
CA ASP A 268 10.03 -22.57 16.44
C ASP A 268 11.19 -22.35 17.43
N THR A 269 11.14 -21.26 18.20
CA THR A 269 12.26 -20.83 19.06
C THR A 269 12.14 -21.31 20.50
N ASP A 270 11.01 -21.89 20.87
CA ASP A 270 10.72 -22.39 22.23
C ASP A 270 10.35 -23.88 22.28
N ASP A 271 10.48 -24.59 21.15
CA ASP A 271 10.28 -26.04 21.01
C ASP A 271 8.84 -26.52 21.38
N ASP A 272 7.83 -25.66 21.15
CA ASP A 272 6.43 -26.04 21.42
C ASP A 272 5.67 -26.58 20.19
N GLY A 273 6.33 -26.59 19.05
CA GLY A 273 5.80 -27.09 17.76
C GLY A 273 5.08 -26.01 16.93
N ILE A 274 5.09 -24.74 17.35
CA ILE A 274 4.47 -23.61 16.66
C ILE A 274 5.57 -22.60 16.28
N SER A 275 5.50 -22.07 15.08
CA SER A 275 6.42 -21.04 14.60
C SER A 275 6.34 -19.75 15.43
N ASN A 276 7.46 -19.09 15.67
CA ASN A 276 7.49 -17.79 16.35
C ASN A 276 7.78 -16.67 15.36
N VAL A 277 6.96 -15.63 15.33
CA VAL A 277 7.21 -14.47 14.47
C VAL A 277 8.60 -13.90 14.72
N SER A 278 9.37 -13.73 13.64
CA SER A 278 10.76 -13.28 13.75
C SER A 278 10.87 -11.92 14.44
N LYS A 279 11.81 -11.82 15.38
CA LYS A 279 12.15 -10.55 16.07
C LYS A 279 12.67 -9.46 15.14
N TYR A 280 12.96 -9.79 13.88
CA TYR A 280 13.25 -8.83 12.84
C TYR A 280 12.16 -7.74 12.78
N TYR A 281 10.88 -8.11 12.85
CA TYR A 281 9.75 -7.16 12.78
C TYR A 281 9.56 -6.29 14.04
N ALA A 282 10.36 -6.47 15.08
CA ALA A 282 10.30 -5.62 16.28
C ALA A 282 10.99 -4.26 16.11
N SER A 283 11.73 -4.06 15.01
CA SER A 283 12.48 -2.82 14.71
C SER A 283 12.32 -2.42 13.25
N THR A 284 12.68 -1.18 12.94
CA THR A 284 12.73 -0.65 11.57
C THR A 284 14.05 -1.03 10.89
N HIS A 285 14.04 -1.18 9.56
CA HIS A 285 15.16 -1.65 8.74
C HIS A 285 15.49 -0.74 7.56
N GLU A 286 15.07 0.54 7.64
CA GLU A 286 15.35 1.56 6.62
C GLU A 286 14.70 1.28 5.24
N HIS A 287 13.63 0.48 5.21
CA HIS A 287 12.87 0.24 3.98
C HIS A 287 12.23 1.52 3.45
N LYS A 288 11.76 2.37 4.36
CA LYS A 288 11.21 3.69 4.04
C LYS A 288 11.74 4.71 5.05
N VAL A 289 12.66 5.56 4.63
CA VAL A 289 13.30 6.55 5.49
C VAL A 289 12.73 7.94 5.22
N VAL A 290 12.32 8.63 6.27
CA VAL A 290 11.84 10.01 6.21
C VAL A 290 12.96 10.97 6.58
N ASP A 291 13.43 11.76 5.61
CA ASP A 291 14.37 12.87 5.81
C ASP A 291 13.58 14.19 5.85
N ASP A 292 13.33 14.74 7.02
CA ASP A 292 12.53 15.96 7.22
C ASP A 292 13.34 17.28 7.09
N SER A 293 14.57 17.22 6.52
CA SER A 293 15.42 18.40 6.32
C SER A 293 14.66 19.53 5.62
N LYS A 294 14.76 20.73 6.18
CA LYS A 294 14.24 21.99 5.60
C LYS A 294 15.35 22.86 5.01
N ASN A 295 16.56 22.33 4.90
CA ASN A 295 17.66 23.05 4.27
C ASN A 295 17.38 23.25 2.78
N ILE A 296 17.42 24.49 2.33
CA ILE A 296 17.11 24.87 0.95
C ILE A 296 17.94 24.08 -0.07
N ILE A 297 19.22 23.80 0.23
CA ILE A 297 20.08 23.02 -0.67
C ILE A 297 19.55 21.60 -0.81
N ASP A 298 19.10 20.98 0.29
CA ASP A 298 18.52 19.62 0.28
C ASP A 298 17.19 19.58 -0.47
N LEU A 299 16.41 20.64 -0.38
CA LEU A 299 15.11 20.74 -1.06
C LEU A 299 15.23 20.85 -2.59
N ILE A 300 16.31 21.47 -3.11
CA ILE A 300 16.48 21.75 -4.54
C ILE A 300 17.50 20.86 -5.25
N LYS A 301 18.33 20.10 -4.50
CA LYS A 301 19.33 19.20 -5.11
C LYS A 301 18.65 18.06 -5.88
N LYS A 302 19.33 17.52 -6.90
CA LYS A 302 18.84 16.43 -7.76
C LYS A 302 17.43 16.71 -8.34
N PRO A 303 17.23 17.81 -9.10
CA PRO A 303 15.94 18.06 -9.74
C PRO A 303 15.67 16.98 -10.80
N ASN A 304 14.43 16.51 -10.86
CA ASN A 304 13.98 15.58 -11.89
C ASN A 304 13.14 16.29 -12.97
N LYS A 305 12.65 15.53 -13.98
CA LYS A 305 11.84 16.07 -15.06
C LYS A 305 10.57 16.81 -14.58
N PHE A 306 9.96 16.34 -13.49
CA PHE A 306 8.73 16.93 -12.94
C PHE A 306 9.01 18.27 -12.28
N SER A 307 10.08 18.37 -11.48
CA SER A 307 10.48 19.64 -10.88
C SER A 307 10.85 20.67 -11.94
N ALA A 308 11.58 20.28 -12.99
CA ALA A 308 11.90 21.16 -14.11
C ALA A 308 10.64 21.67 -14.84
N MET A 309 9.67 20.78 -15.08
CA MET A 309 8.39 21.12 -15.70
C MET A 309 7.58 22.10 -14.84
N ILE A 310 7.47 21.85 -13.52
CA ILE A 310 6.74 22.73 -12.60
C ILE A 310 7.39 24.12 -12.56
N VAL A 311 8.72 24.20 -12.47
CA VAL A 311 9.45 25.48 -12.51
C VAL A 311 9.20 26.22 -13.83
N ALA A 312 9.21 25.52 -14.96
CA ALA A 312 8.91 26.13 -16.27
C ALA A 312 7.48 26.70 -16.30
N ILE A 313 6.48 25.95 -15.81
CA ILE A 313 5.09 26.42 -15.74
C ILE A 313 4.98 27.68 -14.86
N VAL A 314 5.62 27.68 -13.69
CA VAL A 314 5.61 28.84 -12.78
C VAL A 314 6.22 30.07 -13.46
N LEU A 315 7.34 29.90 -14.15
CA LEU A 315 7.99 30.99 -14.90
C LEU A 315 7.09 31.55 -16.01
N VAL A 316 6.38 30.70 -16.73
CA VAL A 316 5.40 31.12 -17.75
C VAL A 316 4.25 31.90 -17.11
N ILE A 317 3.72 31.45 -15.98
CA ILE A 317 2.65 32.16 -15.26
C ILE A 317 3.14 33.54 -14.81
N ILE A 318 4.34 33.63 -14.23
CA ILE A 318 4.93 34.90 -13.81
C ILE A 318 5.07 35.85 -15.03
N LEU A 319 5.56 35.34 -16.14
CA LEU A 319 5.69 36.14 -17.37
C LEU A 319 4.35 36.67 -17.85
N LEU A 320 3.30 35.84 -17.86
CA LEU A 320 1.94 36.25 -18.22
C LEU A 320 1.38 37.33 -17.28
N ILE A 321 1.62 37.22 -15.99
CA ILE A 321 1.22 38.22 -14.99
C ILE A 321 1.95 39.54 -15.26
N VAL A 322 3.25 39.52 -15.50
CA VAL A 322 4.04 40.71 -15.84
C VAL A 322 3.53 41.37 -17.10
N LEU A 323 3.28 40.61 -18.17
CA LEU A 323 2.72 41.13 -19.44
C LEU A 323 1.33 41.76 -19.21
N LEU A 324 0.49 41.16 -18.41
CA LEU A 324 -0.83 41.71 -18.06
C LEU A 324 -0.72 43.03 -17.31
N ILE A 325 0.19 43.12 -16.34
CA ILE A 325 0.44 44.37 -15.60
C ILE A 325 0.94 45.47 -16.56
N LEU A 326 1.89 45.16 -17.45
CA LEU A 326 2.38 46.11 -18.43
C LEU A 326 1.28 46.59 -19.40
N LEU A 327 0.38 45.68 -19.80
CA LEU A 327 -0.76 46.03 -20.65
C LEU A 327 -1.72 46.99 -19.91
N ILE A 328 -2.07 46.68 -18.64
CA ILE A 328 -2.91 47.55 -17.81
C ILE A 328 -2.26 48.94 -17.66
N CYS A 329 -0.97 48.98 -17.33
CA CYS A 329 -0.26 50.25 -17.19
C CYS A 329 -0.29 51.07 -18.49
N LYS A 330 -0.12 50.44 -19.67
CA LYS A 330 -0.22 51.07 -20.97
C LYS A 330 -1.62 51.61 -21.25
N ILE A 331 -2.67 50.89 -20.89
CA ILE A 331 -4.05 51.31 -21.07
C ILE A 331 -4.34 52.52 -20.14
N VAL A 332 -3.98 52.44 -18.87
CA VAL A 332 -4.16 53.55 -17.91
C VAL A 332 -3.42 54.83 -18.35
N HIS A 333 -2.18 54.68 -18.84
CA HIS A 333 -1.40 55.78 -19.35
C HIS A 333 -2.08 56.41 -20.58
N LYS A 334 -2.61 55.61 -21.50
CA LYS A 334 -3.32 56.07 -22.71
C LYS A 334 -4.62 56.82 -22.30
N ILE A 335 -5.36 56.35 -21.32
CA ILE A 335 -6.59 57.02 -20.79
C ILE A 335 -6.22 58.37 -20.17
N LYS A 336 -5.20 58.41 -19.30
CA LYS A 336 -4.74 59.68 -18.68
C LYS A 336 -4.31 60.73 -19.72
N ASN A 337 -3.62 60.30 -20.76
CA ASN A 337 -3.20 61.21 -21.84
C ASN A 337 -4.33 61.67 -22.78
N LYS A 338 -5.47 60.96 -22.82
CA LYS A 338 -6.67 61.35 -23.58
C LYS A 338 -7.55 62.32 -22.83
N ASN A 339 -7.41 62.36 -21.52
CA ASN A 339 -8.20 63.26 -20.62
C ASN A 339 -7.42 64.53 -20.20
N ARG A 340 -6.23 64.72 -20.80
CA ARG A 340 -5.47 65.99 -20.82
C ARG A 340 -5.59 66.62 -22.18
#